data_ecb371b81ea69c9f7a834f7a49a49b9d
#
_entry.id   ecb371b81ea69c9f7a834f7a49a49b9d
#
_cell.length_a   1.000
_cell.length_b   1.000
_cell.length_c   1.000
_cell.angle_alpha   90.00
_cell.angle_beta   90.00
_cell.angle_gamma   90.00
#
_symmetry.space_group_name_H-M   'P 1'
#
loop_
_entity.id
_entity.type
_entity.pdbx_description
1 polymer ?
#
loop_
_entity_poly.entity_id
_entity_poly.type
_entity_poly.pdbx_seq_one_letter_code
_entity_poly.pdbx_strand_id
1 'polypeptide(L)'
;MRKIRHDVFETNSSAVHCLVVPKNLLAKSELKIDSNGMINVGFITEDTEYPLMTQYDKLSYLITQIYYKSGCYYRNESMDDDYEFKIIDEYISDYTGANGIKIDYSNEPGINHQAIWDYDHDVDKFVEIYDKNAVLSFVFGPMMVREYMD
;
A
#
# COMPACT_ATOMS: atom_id res chain seq x y z
N MET A 1 -27.27 -2.70 2.99
CA MET A 1 -27.01 -2.33 2.71
C MET A 1 -26.58 -2.09 2.07
N ARG A 2 -26.63 -2.22 1.65
CA ARG A 2 -25.90 -2.06 1.06
C ARG A 2 -25.45 -0.99 0.85
N LYS A 3 -25.35 -0.36 1.04
CA LYS A 3 -25.00 0.46 0.91
C LYS A 3 -24.22 1.03 1.21
N ILE A 4 -23.72 0.65 1.74
CA ILE A 4 -23.03 1.04 1.75
C ILE A 4 -22.47 1.37 1.00
N ARG A 5 -22.55 1.19 0.69
CA ARG A 5 -22.06 1.26 -0.09
C ARG A 5 -21.94 1.78 -1.05
N HIS A 6 -22.15 1.89 -1.09
CA HIS A 6 -22.42 2.19 -2.20
C HIS A 6 -21.94 3.44 -2.77
N ASP A 7 -22.09 4.39 -2.25
CA ASP A 7 -21.76 5.59 -2.76
C ASP A 7 -20.33 5.74 -3.13
N VAL A 8 -19.45 5.21 -2.33
CA VAL A 8 -18.03 5.31 -2.54
C VAL A 8 -17.61 4.67 -3.82
N PHE A 9 -18.31 3.62 -4.21
CA PHE A 9 -17.90 2.82 -5.34
C PHE A 9 -18.42 3.28 -6.66
N GLU A 10 -19.33 4.21 -6.63
CA GLU A 10 -19.99 4.61 -7.84
C GLU A 10 -19.22 5.55 -8.67
N THR A 11 -18.26 6.20 -8.09
CA THR A 11 -17.72 7.36 -8.71
C THR A 11 -16.49 7.10 -9.56
N ASN A 12 -15.86 5.98 -9.40
CA ASN A 12 -14.58 5.77 -10.07
C ASN A 12 -14.55 4.52 -10.85
N SER A 13 -14.08 4.64 -12.05
CA SER A 13 -13.97 3.50 -12.93
C SER A 13 -12.59 2.88 -12.90
N SER A 14 -11.57 3.61 -12.51
CA SER A 14 -10.21 3.12 -12.53
C SER A 14 -9.52 3.41 -11.21
N ALA A 15 -10.10 2.95 -10.15
CA ALA A 15 -9.59 3.24 -8.82
C ALA A 15 -9.31 1.97 -8.05
N VAL A 16 -8.42 2.07 -7.09
CA VAL A 16 -8.15 1.00 -6.14
C VAL A 16 -8.88 1.34 -4.86
N HIS A 17 -9.64 0.40 -4.34
CA HIS A 17 -10.46 0.62 -3.15
C HIS A 17 -10.15 -0.38 -2.06
N CYS A 18 -10.23 0.08 -0.83
CA CYS A 18 -10.19 -0.83 0.31
C CYS A 18 -11.13 -0.30 1.38
N LEU A 19 -11.46 -1.16 2.33
CA LEU A 19 -12.32 -0.80 3.45
C LEU A 19 -11.53 -0.85 4.73
N VAL A 20 -11.81 0.11 5.62
CA VAL A 20 -11.29 0.08 6.97
C VAL A 20 -12.09 -0.94 7.76
N VAL A 21 -11.41 -1.82 8.48
CA VAL A 21 -12.06 -2.83 9.28
C VAL A 21 -11.66 -2.67 10.75
N PRO A 22 -12.49 -3.17 11.67
CA PRO A 22 -12.14 -3.14 13.09
C PRO A 22 -10.83 -3.89 13.35
N LYS A 23 -10.09 -3.43 14.34
CA LYS A 23 -8.79 -4.03 14.66
C LYS A 23 -8.85 -5.51 14.93
N ASN A 24 -9.91 -5.98 15.56
CA ASN A 24 -10.04 -7.39 15.90
C ASN A 24 -10.26 -8.28 14.67
N LEU A 25 -10.48 -7.67 13.50
CA LEU A 25 -10.60 -8.42 12.26
C LEU A 25 -9.34 -8.36 11.41
N LEU A 26 -8.30 -7.70 11.91
CA LEU A 26 -7.02 -7.67 11.19
C LEU A 26 -6.33 -9.01 11.33
N ALA A 27 -5.75 -9.45 10.23
CA ALA A 27 -5.03 -10.71 10.21
C ALA A 27 -3.68 -10.55 10.91
N LYS A 28 -3.19 -11.66 11.45
CA LYS A 28 -1.84 -11.71 11.95
C LYS A 28 -0.88 -11.44 10.80
N SER A 29 0.24 -10.78 11.10
CA SER A 29 1.23 -10.48 10.09
C SER A 29 1.88 -11.74 9.55
N GLU A 30 1.96 -11.84 8.25
CA GLU A 30 2.69 -12.88 7.54
C GLU A 30 3.95 -12.32 6.89
N LEU A 31 4.25 -11.05 7.15
CA LEU A 31 5.45 -10.43 6.61
C LEU A 31 6.68 -10.98 7.30
N LYS A 32 7.69 -11.33 6.53
CA LYS A 32 8.91 -11.92 7.07
C LYS A 32 9.81 -10.85 7.65
N ILE A 33 10.33 -11.12 8.83
CA ILE A 33 11.27 -10.23 9.50
C ILE A 33 12.63 -10.91 9.46
N ASP A 34 13.63 -10.22 8.95
CA ASP A 34 14.96 -10.82 8.79
C ASP A 34 15.73 -10.80 10.10
N SER A 35 16.98 -11.29 10.08
CA SER A 35 17.80 -11.40 11.27
C SER A 35 18.15 -10.05 11.89
N ASN A 36 18.01 -8.97 11.12
CA ASN A 36 18.25 -7.62 11.62
C ASN A 36 16.96 -6.96 12.09
N GLY A 37 15.86 -7.71 12.09
CA GLY A 37 14.57 -7.17 12.50
C GLY A 37 13.86 -6.36 11.43
N MET A 38 14.29 -6.45 10.19
CA MET A 38 13.73 -5.63 9.12
C MET A 38 12.79 -6.42 8.24
N ILE A 39 11.79 -5.73 7.72
CA ILE A 39 10.91 -6.27 6.68
C ILE A 39 11.45 -5.78 5.35
N ASN A 40 11.86 -6.70 4.49
CA ASN A 40 12.39 -6.35 3.18
C ASN A 40 11.27 -6.31 2.17
N VAL A 41 11.11 -5.18 1.50
CA VAL A 41 10.00 -4.95 0.56
C VAL A 41 10.54 -4.39 -0.74
N GLY A 42 10.12 -5.00 -1.84
CA GLY A 42 10.41 -4.45 -3.16
C GLY A 42 9.21 -3.71 -3.71
N PHE A 43 9.37 -3.17 -4.90
CA PHE A 43 8.30 -2.46 -5.57
C PHE A 43 7.40 -3.41 -6.35
N ILE A 44 6.16 -3.00 -6.53
CA ILE A 44 5.26 -3.61 -7.50
C ILE A 44 5.89 -3.43 -8.89
N THR A 45 5.79 -4.45 -9.72
CA THR A 45 6.30 -4.38 -11.08
C THR A 45 5.14 -4.47 -12.07
N GLU A 46 5.44 -4.28 -13.35
CA GLU A 46 4.41 -4.38 -14.38
C GLU A 46 3.76 -5.75 -14.43
N ASP A 47 4.46 -6.76 -13.97
CA ASP A 47 3.94 -8.13 -13.98
C ASP A 47 3.09 -8.47 -12.77
N THR A 48 2.96 -7.54 -11.84
CA THR A 48 2.15 -7.79 -10.65
C THR A 48 0.69 -7.96 -11.03
N GLU A 49 0.10 -9.04 -10.54
CA GLU A 49 -1.29 -9.35 -10.84
C GLU A 49 -2.23 -8.67 -9.87
N TYR A 50 -3.38 -8.32 -10.38
CA TYR A 50 -4.46 -7.75 -9.58
C TYR A 50 -5.64 -8.70 -9.59
N PRO A 51 -6.41 -8.79 -8.50
CA PRO A 51 -6.28 -8.01 -7.27
C PRO A 51 -5.09 -8.47 -6.43
N LEU A 52 -4.59 -7.55 -5.63
CA LEU A 52 -3.48 -7.87 -4.72
C LEU A 52 -3.99 -8.79 -3.62
N MET A 53 -3.36 -9.93 -3.46
CA MET A 53 -3.85 -10.97 -2.56
C MET A 53 -3.07 -11.08 -1.26
N THR A 54 -1.78 -10.84 -1.28
CA THR A 54 -0.95 -11.07 -0.11
C THR A 54 -0.66 -9.78 0.62
N GLN A 55 -0.35 -9.91 1.91
CA GLN A 55 0.07 -8.75 2.70
C GLN A 55 1.30 -8.10 2.08
N TYR A 56 2.21 -8.91 1.59
CA TYR A 56 3.43 -8.40 0.97
C TYR A 56 3.10 -7.54 -0.25
N ASP A 57 2.21 -8.01 -1.13
CA ASP A 57 1.85 -7.26 -2.32
C ASP A 57 1.17 -5.94 -1.97
N LYS A 58 0.33 -5.95 -0.96
CA LYS A 58 -0.36 -4.74 -0.55
C LYS A 58 0.62 -3.72 0.05
N LEU A 59 1.56 -4.20 0.84
CA LEU A 59 2.60 -3.30 1.36
C LEU A 59 3.46 -2.77 0.23
N SER A 60 3.85 -3.62 -0.71
CA SER A 60 4.63 -3.20 -1.88
C SER A 60 3.89 -2.14 -2.68
N TYR A 61 2.57 -2.28 -2.80
CA TYR A 61 1.76 -1.31 -3.52
C TYR A 61 1.81 0.06 -2.84
N LEU A 62 1.65 0.09 -1.52
CA LEU A 62 1.74 1.35 -0.78
C LEU A 62 3.11 2.01 -0.96
N ILE A 63 4.15 1.22 -0.82
CA ILE A 63 5.52 1.71 -0.94
C ILE A 63 5.76 2.26 -2.34
N THR A 64 5.26 1.57 -3.35
CA THR A 64 5.44 2.00 -4.74
C THR A 64 4.71 3.31 -5.00
N GLN A 65 3.50 3.44 -4.48
CA GLN A 65 2.75 4.68 -4.65
C GLN A 65 3.47 5.87 -4.00
N ILE A 66 3.98 5.66 -2.80
CA ILE A 66 4.71 6.71 -2.12
C ILE A 66 5.97 7.08 -2.89
N TYR A 67 6.64 6.10 -3.48
CA TYR A 67 7.83 6.35 -4.27
C TYR A 67 7.56 7.29 -5.45
N TYR A 68 6.43 7.06 -6.13
CA TYR A 68 6.03 7.95 -7.22
C TYR A 68 5.54 9.29 -6.69
N LYS A 69 4.68 9.27 -5.69
CA LYS A 69 4.07 10.49 -5.17
C LYS A 69 5.10 11.46 -4.62
N SER A 70 6.12 10.95 -3.95
CA SER A 70 7.17 11.78 -3.37
C SER A 70 8.07 12.40 -4.42
N GLY A 71 8.03 11.89 -5.64
CA GLY A 71 8.92 12.31 -6.70
C GLY A 71 10.28 11.65 -6.66
N CYS A 72 10.54 10.81 -5.66
CA CYS A 72 11.85 10.16 -5.52
C CYS A 72 12.16 9.29 -6.74
N TYR A 73 11.15 8.64 -7.29
CA TYR A 73 11.34 7.84 -8.49
C TYR A 73 11.93 8.69 -9.62
N TYR A 74 11.34 9.86 -9.85
CA TYR A 74 11.74 10.72 -10.97
C TYR A 74 13.09 11.38 -10.74
N ARG A 75 13.48 11.56 -9.48
CA ARG A 75 14.78 12.13 -9.13
C ARG A 75 15.83 11.06 -8.91
N ASN A 76 15.47 9.79 -9.04
CA ASN A 76 16.36 8.66 -8.79
C ASN A 76 17.00 8.75 -7.41
N GLU A 77 16.16 8.99 -6.42
CA GLU A 77 16.58 9.13 -5.01
C GLU A 77 15.94 8.07 -4.16
N SER A 78 16.61 7.71 -3.06
CA SER A 78 16.02 6.89 -2.02
C SER A 78 14.87 7.66 -1.37
N MET A 79 13.85 6.94 -0.93
CA MET A 79 12.77 7.57 -0.18
C MET A 79 12.86 7.25 1.32
N ASP A 80 13.99 6.78 1.78
CA ASP A 80 14.15 6.40 3.18
C ASP A 80 13.88 7.57 4.13
N ASP A 81 14.10 8.79 3.68
CA ASP A 81 13.87 9.99 4.49
C ASP A 81 12.52 10.64 4.19
N ASP A 82 11.74 10.07 3.29
CA ASP A 82 10.45 10.64 2.94
C ASP A 82 9.49 10.57 4.12
N TYR A 83 8.73 11.65 4.32
CA TYR A 83 7.85 11.77 5.47
C TYR A 83 6.75 10.71 5.48
N GLU A 84 6.12 10.48 4.36
CA GLU A 84 5.03 9.50 4.28
C GLU A 84 5.55 8.08 4.41
N PHE A 85 6.71 7.81 3.84
CA PHE A 85 7.33 6.51 4.04
C PHE A 85 7.60 6.25 5.52
N LYS A 86 8.09 7.26 6.23
CA LYS A 86 8.37 7.10 7.67
C LYS A 86 7.11 6.80 8.47
N ILE A 87 5.99 7.39 8.07
CA ILE A 87 4.71 7.12 8.73
C ILE A 87 4.32 5.65 8.51
N ILE A 88 4.38 5.17 7.29
CA ILE A 88 4.04 3.78 6.98
C ILE A 88 5.00 2.84 7.72
N ASP A 89 6.28 3.15 7.70
CA ASP A 89 7.29 2.37 8.40
C ASP A 89 6.93 2.23 9.88
N GLU A 90 6.56 3.33 10.52
CA GLU A 90 6.22 3.30 11.93
C GLU A 90 4.97 2.44 12.19
N TYR A 91 3.92 2.59 11.38
CA TYR A 91 2.69 1.84 11.57
C TYR A 91 2.92 0.34 11.39
N ILE A 92 3.63 -0.02 10.35
CA ILE A 92 3.86 -1.44 10.04
C ILE A 92 4.80 -2.06 11.09
N SER A 93 5.84 -1.35 11.48
CA SER A 93 6.77 -1.84 12.48
C SER A 93 6.09 -2.03 13.82
N ASP A 94 5.23 -1.09 14.19
CA ASP A 94 4.49 -1.17 15.43
C ASP A 94 3.55 -2.37 15.47
N TYR A 95 2.91 -2.66 14.36
CA TYR A 95 1.97 -3.78 14.28
C TYR A 95 2.69 -5.14 14.24
N THR A 96 3.82 -5.22 13.55
CA THR A 96 4.49 -6.47 13.29
C THR A 96 5.57 -6.80 14.30
N GLY A 97 6.07 -5.83 15.03
CA GLY A 97 7.21 -6.00 15.91
C GLY A 97 8.55 -5.85 15.21
N ALA A 98 8.55 -5.45 13.96
CA ALA A 98 9.80 -5.25 13.22
C ALA A 98 10.50 -3.98 13.68
N ASN A 99 11.77 -3.86 13.34
CA ASN A 99 12.53 -2.65 13.60
C ASN A 99 12.33 -1.60 12.50
N GLY A 100 11.88 -2.01 11.34
CA GLY A 100 11.63 -1.10 10.24
C GLY A 100 11.45 -1.83 8.93
N ILE A 101 11.18 -1.05 7.89
CA ILE A 101 11.05 -1.55 6.52
C ILE A 101 12.31 -1.18 5.77
N LYS A 102 12.88 -2.16 5.07
CA LYS A 102 14.02 -1.92 4.20
C LYS A 102 13.55 -2.09 2.76
N ILE A 103 13.70 -1.05 1.97
CA ILE A 103 13.24 -1.06 0.59
C ILE A 103 14.33 -1.63 -0.31
N ASP A 104 13.93 -2.57 -1.16
CA ASP A 104 14.78 -3.14 -2.18
C ASP A 104 14.57 -2.36 -3.46
N TYR A 105 15.56 -1.57 -3.86
CA TYR A 105 15.49 -0.71 -5.03
C TYR A 105 15.98 -1.41 -6.29
N SER A 106 16.25 -2.70 -6.23
CA SER A 106 16.87 -3.40 -7.37
C SER A 106 15.92 -3.62 -8.54
N ASN A 107 14.61 -3.62 -8.28
CA ASN A 107 13.64 -3.82 -9.36
C ASN A 107 13.02 -2.50 -9.77
N GLU A 108 12.79 -2.36 -11.07
CA GLU A 108 12.14 -1.18 -11.61
C GLU A 108 10.68 -1.20 -11.21
N PRO A 109 10.18 -0.17 -10.55
CA PRO A 109 8.75 -0.14 -10.22
C PRO A 109 7.95 0.00 -11.49
N GLY A 110 6.86 -0.74 -11.56
CA GLY A 110 5.94 -0.67 -12.68
C GLY A 110 4.54 -0.75 -12.13
N ILE A 111 3.74 0.20 -12.48
CA ILE A 111 2.38 0.30 -11.95
C ILE A 111 1.41 0.29 -13.10
N ASN A 112 0.34 -0.45 -12.90
CA ASN A 112 -0.75 -0.43 -13.85
C ASN A 112 -1.34 0.97 -13.85
N HIS A 113 -1.23 1.66 -14.96
CA HIS A 113 -1.67 3.01 -15.02
C HIS A 113 -3.15 3.19 -14.74
N GLN A 114 -3.97 2.22 -15.05
CA GLN A 114 -5.40 2.32 -14.81
C GLN A 114 -5.70 2.51 -13.35
N ALA A 115 -4.89 1.89 -12.50
CA ALA A 115 -5.13 1.97 -11.07
C ALA A 115 -4.56 3.23 -10.46
N ILE A 116 -3.48 3.73 -11.01
CA ILE A 116 -2.67 4.71 -10.30
C ILE A 116 -2.59 6.04 -11.01
N TRP A 117 -2.18 6.00 -12.27
CA TRP A 117 -1.83 7.23 -12.98
C TRP A 117 -2.97 8.21 -13.12
N ASP A 118 -4.18 7.67 -13.29
CA ASP A 118 -5.34 8.51 -13.48
C ASP A 118 -5.64 9.38 -12.27
N TYR A 119 -5.00 9.08 -11.16
CA TYR A 119 -5.22 9.81 -9.91
C TYR A 119 -3.96 10.47 -9.40
N ASP A 120 -3.04 10.75 -10.30
CA ASP A 120 -1.80 11.46 -9.97
C ASP A 120 -0.98 10.76 -8.91
N HIS A 121 -1.12 9.47 -8.81
CA HIS A 121 -0.38 8.65 -7.86
C HIS A 121 -0.65 9.08 -6.42
N ASP A 122 -1.84 9.54 -6.15
CA ASP A 122 -2.20 10.02 -4.83
C ASP A 122 -2.76 8.88 -4.00
N VAL A 123 -1.91 8.31 -3.17
CA VAL A 123 -2.30 7.18 -2.33
C VAL A 123 -3.34 7.59 -1.30
N ASP A 124 -3.38 8.85 -0.93
CA ASP A 124 -4.35 9.33 0.05
C ASP A 124 -5.78 9.28 -0.45
N LYS A 125 -5.98 9.15 -1.75
CA LYS A 125 -7.33 8.99 -2.29
C LYS A 125 -7.91 7.63 -1.97
N PHE A 126 -7.05 6.67 -1.73
CA PHE A 126 -7.48 5.29 -1.53
C PHE A 126 -7.25 4.81 -0.11
N VAL A 127 -6.14 5.23 0.46
CA VAL A 127 -5.77 4.86 1.81
C VAL A 127 -5.37 6.15 2.52
N GLU A 128 -6.02 6.41 3.65
CA GLU A 128 -5.67 7.56 4.46
C GLU A 128 -4.35 7.28 5.14
N ILE A 129 -3.26 7.77 4.55
CA ILE A 129 -1.90 7.48 5.03
C ILE A 129 -1.74 7.89 6.50
N TYR A 130 -2.41 8.97 6.91
CA TYR A 130 -2.27 9.48 8.26
C TYR A 130 -3.22 8.81 9.25
N ASP A 131 -4.00 7.84 8.79
CA ASP A 131 -4.89 7.07 9.64
C ASP A 131 -4.32 5.67 9.79
N LYS A 132 -3.80 5.37 10.97
CA LYS A 132 -3.15 4.08 11.24
C LYS A 132 -4.09 2.91 10.95
N ASN A 133 -5.35 3.03 11.33
CA ASN A 133 -6.31 1.94 11.11
C ASN A 133 -6.58 1.71 9.62
N ALA A 134 -6.59 2.77 8.83
CA ALA A 134 -6.78 2.62 7.39
C ALA A 134 -5.60 1.90 6.77
N VAL A 135 -4.39 2.27 7.14
CA VAL A 135 -3.20 1.62 6.62
C VAL A 135 -3.16 0.15 7.03
N LEU A 136 -3.42 -0.13 8.30
CA LEU A 136 -3.40 -1.52 8.77
C LEU A 136 -4.50 -2.34 8.12
N SER A 137 -5.66 -1.75 7.89
CA SER A 137 -6.76 -2.44 7.20
C SER A 137 -6.39 -2.77 5.76
N PHE A 138 -5.69 -1.87 5.11
CA PHE A 138 -5.25 -2.09 3.74
C PHE A 138 -4.31 -3.30 3.67
N VAL A 139 -3.33 -3.37 4.53
CA VAL A 139 -2.32 -4.43 4.48
C VAL A 139 -2.79 -5.72 5.14
N PHE A 140 -3.40 -5.63 6.31
CA PHE A 140 -3.72 -6.80 7.13
C PHE A 140 -5.20 -7.11 7.22
N GLY A 141 -6.04 -6.33 6.57
CA GLY A 141 -7.46 -6.57 6.58
C GLY A 141 -7.85 -7.71 5.65
N PRO A 142 -9.07 -8.22 5.79
CA PRO A 142 -9.53 -9.32 4.93
C PRO A 142 -9.83 -8.87 3.52
N MET A 143 -9.92 -7.56 3.29
CA MET A 143 -10.25 -7.04 1.97
C MET A 143 -9.06 -7.09 1.04
N MET A 144 -9.31 -7.53 -0.17
CA MET A 144 -8.34 -7.40 -1.23
C MET A 144 -8.40 -6.01 -1.80
N VAL A 145 -7.27 -5.54 -2.28
CA VAL A 145 -7.25 -4.31 -3.08
C VAL A 145 -7.75 -4.67 -4.46
N ARG A 146 -8.71 -3.95 -4.92
CA ARG A 146 -9.30 -4.18 -6.23
C ARG A 146 -9.11 -2.96 -7.11
N GLU A 147 -8.86 -3.24 -8.36
CA GLU A 147 -8.83 -2.22 -9.37
C GLU A 147 -10.18 -2.21 -10.06
N TYR A 148 -10.82 -1.07 -10.14
CA TYR A 148 -12.12 -0.93 -10.79
C TYR A 148 -11.94 -0.32 -12.17
N MET A 149 -12.46 -1.03 -13.16
CA MET A 149 -12.39 -0.60 -14.55
C MET A 149 -13.81 -0.55 -15.08
N ASP A 150 -14.15 0.49 -15.75
CA ASP A 150 -15.44 0.56 -16.42
C ASP A 150 -15.35 0.05 -17.82
#